data_93726a864ec891935af6c35168578bfd
#
_entry.id   93726a864ec891935af6c35168578bfd
#
_cell.length_a   1.000
_cell.length_b   1.000
_cell.length_c   1.000
_cell.angle_alpha   90.00
_cell.angle_beta   90.00
_cell.angle_gamma   90.00
#
_symmetry.space_group_name_H-M   'P 1'
#
loop_
_entity.id
_entity.type
_entity.pdbx_description
1 polymer ?
#
loop_
_entity_poly.entity_id
_entity_poly.type
_entity_poly.pdbx_seq_one_letter_code
_entity_poly.pdbx_strand_id
1 'polypeptide(L)'
;MEKPDRLQLNEAPWAPFGGKTRGIFRKSLFAVAFPSGFNASLTLAKPGGEFPEHVDSYTHVFYILEGEGEAFVEGQRIPLNSGTALTVLAGKRHGYRNPSPKDLLLITLNIYERP
;
A
#
# COMPACT_ATOMS: atom_id res chain seq x y z
N MET A 1 32.02 -14.57 4.10
CA MET A 1 30.68 -14.73 3.49
C MET A 1 29.78 -13.58 3.90
N GLU A 2 29.22 -12.89 2.95
CA GLU A 2 28.28 -11.81 3.22
C GLU A 2 26.97 -12.36 3.73
N LYS A 3 26.35 -11.63 4.66
CA LYS A 3 25.00 -11.96 5.09
C LYS A 3 24.00 -11.56 4.02
N PRO A 4 22.95 -12.37 3.78
CA PRO A 4 21.89 -11.94 2.88
C PRO A 4 21.21 -10.68 3.42
N ASP A 5 20.73 -9.85 2.51
CA ASP A 5 19.89 -8.71 2.88
C ASP A 5 18.52 -9.23 3.32
N ARG A 6 18.19 -9.01 4.58
CA ARG A 6 16.89 -9.42 5.11
C ARG A 6 16.38 -8.42 6.13
N LEU A 7 15.07 -8.38 6.24
CA LEU A 7 14.35 -7.60 7.24
C LEU A 7 13.47 -8.52 8.06
N GLN A 8 13.39 -8.24 9.35
CA GLN A 8 12.45 -8.90 10.25
C GLN A 8 11.35 -7.89 10.56
N LEU A 9 10.31 -7.89 9.73
CA LEU A 9 9.31 -6.81 9.76
C LEU A 9 8.48 -6.76 11.03
N ASN A 10 8.26 -7.89 11.69
CA ASN A 10 7.53 -7.90 12.95
C ASN A 10 8.30 -7.19 14.08
N GLU A 11 9.59 -7.00 13.92
CA GLU A 11 10.43 -6.27 14.88
C GLU A 11 10.65 -4.81 14.48
N ALA A 12 10.30 -4.44 13.25
CA ALA A 12 10.44 -3.08 12.78
C ALA A 12 9.25 -2.22 13.20
N PRO A 13 9.45 -0.95 13.54
CA PRO A 13 8.34 -0.07 13.89
C PRO A 13 7.50 0.28 12.65
N TRP A 14 6.19 0.45 12.87
CA TRP A 14 5.33 1.05 11.87
C TRP A 14 5.62 2.54 11.77
N ALA A 15 5.76 3.05 10.55
CA ALA A 15 5.95 4.47 10.30
C ALA A 15 4.65 5.05 9.73
N PRO A 16 4.16 6.18 10.28
CA PRO A 16 2.99 6.84 9.69
C PRO A 16 3.27 7.18 8.23
N PHE A 17 2.29 6.96 7.37
CA PHE A 17 2.41 7.35 5.98
C PHE A 17 2.49 8.88 5.84
N GLY A 18 1.69 9.58 6.64
CA GLY A 18 1.69 11.03 6.65
C GLY A 18 0.85 11.65 5.53
N GLY A 19 1.15 12.90 5.21
CA GLY A 19 0.40 13.64 4.20
C GLY A 19 -1.07 13.79 4.57
N LYS A 20 -1.95 13.58 3.60
CA LYS A 20 -3.40 13.68 3.80
C LYS A 20 -4.03 12.38 4.28
N THR A 21 -3.23 11.34 4.51
CA THR A 21 -3.75 10.05 4.98
C THR A 21 -4.11 10.11 6.46
N ARG A 22 -5.00 9.21 6.88
CA ARG A 22 -5.36 8.99 8.28
C ARG A 22 -5.27 7.52 8.60
N GLY A 23 -4.58 7.17 9.71
CA GLY A 23 -4.51 5.80 10.17
C GLY A 23 -3.86 4.85 9.19
N ILE A 24 -2.96 5.33 8.34
CA ILE A 24 -2.20 4.53 7.40
C ILE A 24 -0.74 4.50 7.83
N PHE A 25 -0.20 3.30 7.93
CA PHE A 25 1.18 3.05 8.38
C PHE A 25 1.88 2.12 7.39
N ARG A 26 3.19 2.18 7.34
CA ARG A 26 3.95 1.35 6.41
C ARG A 26 5.29 0.90 6.97
N LYS A 27 5.79 -0.21 6.38
CA LYS A 27 7.15 -0.73 6.56
C LYS A 27 7.67 -1.11 5.20
N SER A 28 8.89 -0.72 4.87
CA SER A 28 9.49 -1.12 3.59
C SER A 28 9.77 -2.62 3.59
N LEU A 29 9.52 -3.28 2.46
CA LEU A 29 9.91 -4.67 2.24
C LEU A 29 11.34 -4.80 1.73
N PHE A 30 11.97 -3.69 1.35
CA PHE A 30 13.32 -3.69 0.81
C PHE A 30 14.36 -3.42 1.88
N ALA A 31 15.34 -4.29 1.98
CA ALA A 31 16.51 -4.07 2.83
C ALA A 31 17.46 -3.04 2.22
N VAL A 32 17.38 -2.81 0.92
CA VAL A 32 18.20 -1.84 0.19
C VAL A 32 17.31 -0.98 -0.70
N ALA A 33 17.76 0.21 -1.03
CA ALA A 33 17.03 1.10 -1.92
C ALA A 33 17.38 0.80 -3.39
N PHE A 34 16.36 0.90 -4.24
CA PHE A 34 16.53 0.77 -5.68
C PHE A 34 16.27 2.11 -6.34
N PRO A 35 17.28 2.73 -6.98
CA PRO A 35 17.11 4.07 -7.55
C PRO A 35 16.23 4.12 -8.80
N SER A 36 15.94 2.99 -9.42
CA SER A 36 15.20 2.95 -10.69
C SER A 36 13.73 2.60 -10.55
N GLY A 37 13.02 3.24 -9.62
CA GLY A 37 11.58 3.32 -9.75
C GLY A 37 10.77 2.08 -9.43
N PHE A 38 11.15 1.32 -8.42
CA PHE A 38 10.33 0.22 -7.90
C PHE A 38 10.45 0.19 -6.39
N ASN A 39 9.33 0.10 -5.69
CA ASN A 39 9.36 -0.16 -4.25
C ASN A 39 8.18 -1.01 -3.82
N ALA A 40 8.32 -1.60 -2.65
CA ALA A 40 7.27 -2.42 -2.05
C ALA A 40 7.22 -2.15 -0.55
N SER A 41 6.04 -2.09 -0.01
CA SER A 41 5.85 -1.91 1.42
C SER A 41 4.71 -2.77 1.95
N LEU A 42 4.82 -3.10 3.24
CA LEU A 42 3.71 -3.63 4.01
C LEU A 42 2.95 -2.42 4.52
N THR A 43 1.66 -2.37 4.27
CA THR A 43 0.80 -1.24 4.61
C THR A 43 -0.28 -1.68 5.57
N LEU A 44 -0.53 -0.88 6.58
CA LEU A 44 -1.56 -1.11 7.58
C LEU A 44 -2.53 0.05 7.58
N ALA A 45 -3.81 -0.25 7.37
CA ALA A 45 -4.88 0.72 7.53
C ALA A 45 -5.67 0.36 8.79
N LYS A 46 -5.60 1.22 9.81
CA LYS A 46 -6.37 1.04 11.04
C LYS A 46 -7.87 1.20 10.78
N PRO A 47 -8.74 0.70 11.68
CA PRO A 47 -10.16 1.00 11.56
C PRO A 47 -10.40 2.50 11.41
N GLY A 48 -11.17 2.89 10.39
CA GLY A 48 -11.39 4.29 10.04
C GLY A 48 -10.25 4.94 9.27
N GLY A 49 -9.18 4.20 9.00
CA GLY A 49 -8.06 4.70 8.21
C GLY A 49 -8.47 4.99 6.78
N GLU A 50 -7.84 6.00 6.19
CA GLU A 50 -8.19 6.44 4.84
C GLU A 50 -6.98 6.96 4.10
N PHE A 51 -6.85 6.52 2.87
CA PHE A 51 -5.97 7.12 1.88
C PHE A 51 -6.88 7.86 0.90
N PRO A 52 -6.98 9.20 1.00
CA PRO A 52 -7.92 9.95 0.18
C PRO A 52 -7.64 9.82 -1.32
N GLU A 53 -8.67 10.04 -2.14
CA GLU A 53 -8.51 9.98 -3.58
C GLU A 53 -7.47 10.98 -4.07
N HIS A 54 -6.61 10.51 -4.95
CA HIS A 54 -5.53 11.28 -5.55
C HIS A 54 -5.12 10.63 -6.87
N VAL A 55 -4.20 11.29 -7.57
CA VAL A 55 -3.65 10.81 -8.85
C VAL A 55 -2.14 10.73 -8.70
N ASP A 56 -1.58 9.59 -9.04
CA ASP A 56 -0.14 9.39 -9.06
C ASP A 56 0.35 9.12 -10.49
N SER A 57 1.59 9.50 -10.75
CA SER A 57 2.24 9.30 -12.05
C SER A 57 2.87 7.92 -12.21
N TYR A 58 2.62 7.02 -11.27
CA TYR A 58 3.16 5.66 -11.27
C TYR A 58 2.05 4.66 -10.95
N THR A 59 2.29 3.40 -11.28
CA THR A 59 1.31 2.33 -11.11
C THR A 59 1.44 1.70 -9.73
N HIS A 60 0.30 1.39 -9.12
CA HIS A 60 0.24 0.67 -7.87
C HIS A 60 -0.32 -0.73 -8.07
N VAL A 61 0.19 -1.69 -7.30
CA VAL A 61 -0.46 -2.98 -7.12
C VAL A 61 -0.68 -3.18 -5.63
N PHE A 62 -1.93 -3.39 -5.25
CA PHE A 62 -2.31 -3.68 -3.86
C PHE A 62 -2.68 -5.16 -3.75
N TYR A 63 -2.06 -5.86 -2.82
CA TYR A 63 -2.45 -7.23 -2.50
C TYR A 63 -2.89 -7.32 -1.04
N ILE A 64 -4.13 -7.71 -0.82
CA ILE A 64 -4.73 -7.74 0.52
C ILE A 64 -4.36 -9.05 1.22
N LEU A 65 -3.67 -8.92 2.35
CA LEU A 65 -3.26 -10.05 3.19
C LEU A 65 -4.33 -10.41 4.20
N GLU A 66 -4.86 -9.41 4.92
CA GLU A 66 -5.83 -9.60 5.98
C GLU A 66 -6.79 -8.43 6.06
N GLY A 67 -8.00 -8.72 6.48
CA GLY A 67 -9.00 -7.70 6.72
C GLY A 67 -9.87 -7.40 5.52
N GLU A 68 -10.66 -6.34 5.67
CA GLU A 68 -11.59 -5.89 4.65
C GLU A 68 -11.48 -4.37 4.51
N GLY A 69 -11.73 -3.90 3.32
CA GLY A 69 -11.76 -2.47 3.04
C GLY A 69 -12.44 -2.21 1.72
N GLU A 70 -12.29 -0.99 1.24
CA GLU A 70 -12.79 -0.64 -0.08
C GLU A 70 -11.87 0.37 -0.76
N ALA A 71 -11.70 0.19 -2.05
CA ALA A 71 -10.97 1.13 -2.89
C ALA A 71 -11.92 1.83 -3.82
N PHE A 72 -11.48 2.98 -4.31
CA PHE A 72 -12.19 3.75 -5.34
C PHE A 72 -11.20 3.99 -6.46
N VAL A 73 -11.56 3.59 -7.68
CA VAL A 73 -10.73 3.79 -8.86
C VAL A 73 -11.61 4.39 -9.95
N GLU A 74 -11.31 5.61 -10.37
CA GLU A 74 -12.09 6.35 -11.37
C GLU A 74 -13.58 6.33 -11.05
N GLY A 75 -13.92 6.56 -9.78
CA GLY A 75 -15.29 6.62 -9.30
C GLY A 75 -15.96 5.28 -9.04
N GLN A 76 -15.29 4.17 -9.33
CA GLN A 76 -15.84 2.84 -9.07
C GLN A 76 -15.38 2.32 -7.72
N ARG A 77 -16.33 1.83 -6.94
CA ARG A 77 -16.05 1.20 -5.66
C ARG A 77 -15.65 -0.25 -5.86
N ILE A 78 -14.52 -0.63 -5.30
CA ILE A 78 -13.96 -1.99 -5.41
C ILE A 78 -13.79 -2.56 -4.01
N PRO A 79 -14.50 -3.66 -3.67
CA PRO A 79 -14.29 -4.30 -2.37
C PRO A 79 -12.88 -4.86 -2.27
N LEU A 80 -12.28 -4.70 -1.09
CA LEU A 80 -10.98 -5.28 -0.77
C LEU A 80 -11.16 -6.32 0.31
N ASN A 81 -10.69 -7.53 0.06
CA ASN A 81 -10.66 -8.59 1.06
C ASN A 81 -9.43 -9.46 0.82
N SER A 82 -9.16 -10.34 1.78
CA SER A 82 -7.98 -11.21 1.72
C SER A 82 -7.91 -11.95 0.38
N GLY A 83 -6.77 -11.85 -0.30
CA GLY A 83 -6.55 -12.46 -1.62
C GLY A 83 -6.88 -11.57 -2.80
N THR A 84 -7.44 -10.37 -2.58
CA THR A 84 -7.69 -9.42 -3.68
C THR A 84 -6.36 -8.80 -4.12
N ALA A 85 -6.11 -8.82 -5.42
CA ALA A 85 -5.03 -8.07 -6.05
C ALA A 85 -5.65 -7.00 -6.94
N LEU A 86 -5.31 -5.74 -6.69
CA LEU A 86 -5.85 -4.60 -7.45
C LEU A 86 -4.71 -3.83 -8.08
N THR A 87 -4.75 -3.66 -9.39
CA THR A 87 -3.80 -2.82 -10.12
C THR A 87 -4.44 -1.49 -10.43
N VAL A 88 -3.77 -0.41 -10.05
CA VAL A 88 -4.17 0.96 -10.37
C VAL A 88 -3.10 1.55 -11.28
N LEU A 89 -3.42 1.71 -12.55
CA LEU A 89 -2.47 2.25 -13.52
C LEU A 89 -2.18 3.73 -13.26
N ALA A 90 -0.97 4.15 -13.62
CA ALA A 90 -0.57 5.54 -13.52
C ALA A 90 -1.62 6.47 -14.14
N GLY A 91 -1.89 7.58 -13.49
CA GLY A 91 -2.84 8.57 -13.97
C GLY A 91 -4.29 8.34 -13.57
N LYS A 92 -4.60 7.19 -12.97
CA LYS A 92 -5.96 6.89 -12.51
C LYS A 92 -6.22 7.50 -11.14
N ARG A 93 -7.33 8.20 -10.99
CA ARG A 93 -7.75 8.74 -9.70
C ARG A 93 -8.18 7.59 -8.79
N HIS A 94 -7.62 7.52 -7.60
CA HIS A 94 -7.88 6.40 -6.70
C HIS A 94 -7.66 6.77 -5.24
N GLY A 95 -8.22 5.93 -4.37
CA GLY A 95 -8.02 5.99 -2.93
C GLY A 95 -8.56 4.70 -2.31
N TYR A 96 -8.38 4.55 -1.01
CA TYR A 96 -8.96 3.42 -0.28
C TYR A 96 -9.20 3.78 1.18
N ARG A 97 -10.03 2.98 1.83
CA ARG A 97 -10.33 3.17 3.25
C ARG A 97 -10.65 1.85 3.93
N ASN A 98 -10.56 1.86 5.23
CA ASN A 98 -10.92 0.73 6.07
C ASN A 98 -12.14 1.09 6.95
N PRO A 99 -13.37 0.81 6.49
CA PRO A 99 -14.57 1.06 7.29
C PRO A 99 -14.86 -0.04 8.31
N SER A 100 -14.05 -1.10 8.35
CA SER A 100 -14.27 -2.24 9.23
C SER A 100 -13.73 -1.99 10.64
N PRO A 101 -14.13 -2.78 11.64
CA PRO A 101 -13.58 -2.66 13.00
C PRO A 101 -12.23 -3.36 13.19
N LYS A 102 -11.66 -3.95 12.15
CA LYS A 102 -10.37 -4.66 12.19
C LYS A 102 -9.34 -3.97 11.32
N ASP A 103 -8.07 -4.25 11.56
CA ASP A 103 -6.98 -3.75 10.73
C ASP A 103 -7.07 -4.33 9.32
N LEU A 104 -6.71 -3.53 8.33
CA LEU A 104 -6.54 -3.94 6.94
C LEU A 104 -5.05 -3.97 6.66
N LEU A 105 -4.54 -5.14 6.29
CA LEU A 105 -3.12 -5.35 6.01
C LEU A 105 -2.93 -5.69 4.54
N LEU A 106 -2.07 -4.95 3.87
CA LEU A 106 -1.85 -5.15 2.44
C LEU A 106 -0.38 -4.92 2.06
N ILE A 107 0.00 -5.53 0.95
CA ILE A 107 1.27 -5.24 0.30
C ILE A 107 0.99 -4.21 -0.78
N THR A 108 1.81 -3.16 -0.82
CA THR A 108 1.74 -2.12 -1.85
C THR A 108 3.01 -2.17 -2.68
N LEU A 109 2.86 -2.38 -3.98
CA LEU A 109 3.94 -2.25 -4.95
C LEU A 109 3.76 -0.94 -5.70
N ASN A 110 4.82 -0.17 -5.82
CA ASN A 110 4.84 1.04 -6.64
C ASN A 110 5.82 0.84 -7.79
N ILE A 111 5.31 0.98 -9.00
CA ILE A 111 6.06 0.72 -10.22
C ILE A 111 6.12 2.01 -11.01
N TYR A 112 7.32 2.57 -11.10
CA TYR A 112 7.57 3.83 -11.82
C TYR A 112 8.03 3.46 -13.22
N GLU A 113 7.16 3.66 -14.20
CA GLU A 113 7.50 3.41 -15.59
C GLU A 113 8.18 4.64 -16.18
N ARG A 114 9.16 4.41 -17.04
CA ARG A 114 9.79 5.48 -17.79
C ARG A 114 9.12 5.60 -19.15
N PRO A 115 8.91 6.84 -19.63
CA PRO A 115 8.41 7.04 -20.98
C PRO A 115 9.39 6.56 -22.04
#